data_c31c611ed2b7d5693942914c62a4c0ba
#
_entry.id   c31c611ed2b7d5693942914c62a4c0ba
#
_cell.length_a   1.000
_cell.length_b   1.000
_cell.length_c   1.000
_cell.angle_alpha   90.00
_cell.angle_beta   90.00
_cell.angle_gamma   90.00
#
_symmetry.space_group_name_H-M   'P 1'
#
loop_
_entity.id
_entity.type
_entity.pdbx_description
1 polymer ?
#
loop_
_entity_poly.entity_id
_entity_poly.type
_entity_poly.pdbx_seq_one_letter_code
_entity_poly.pdbx_strand_id
1 'polypeptide(L)'
;RVRSCSAAIFLVYEADNKVVGCVRGTYDGSRAMIHQLSVLPSYQRKGVGTALVREIVKRFHDRGAPTVSAEVASESLAFWHKVGFTKTGVFIVGDW
;
A
#
# COMPACT_ATOMS: atom_id res chain seq x y z
N ARG A 1 9.32 -12.41 -0.86
CA ARG A 1 9.49 -11.63 -2.09
C ARG A 1 8.14 -11.05 -2.54
N VAL A 2 8.20 -9.90 -3.17
CA VAL A 2 7.00 -9.25 -3.70
C VAL A 2 6.71 -9.81 -5.10
N ARG A 3 5.44 -10.10 -5.35
CA ARG A 3 4.99 -10.64 -6.63
C ARG A 3 3.69 -9.95 -7.06
N SER A 4 3.60 -9.66 -8.36
CA SER A 4 2.35 -9.14 -8.93
C SER A 4 1.34 -10.28 -9.07
N CYS A 5 0.10 -10.03 -8.64
CA CYS A 5 -0.89 -11.09 -8.54
C CYS A 5 -1.93 -11.07 -9.65
N SER A 6 -2.23 -9.91 -10.24
CA SER A 6 -3.25 -9.80 -11.26
C SER A 6 -3.02 -8.58 -12.14
N ALA A 7 -3.91 -8.35 -13.10
CA ALA A 7 -3.82 -7.20 -13.99
C ALA A 7 -3.98 -5.87 -13.26
N ALA A 8 -4.71 -5.84 -12.17
CA ALA A 8 -4.81 -4.65 -11.32
C ALA A 8 -3.51 -4.47 -10.54
N ILE A 9 -3.41 -3.33 -9.86
CA ILE A 9 -2.23 -3.07 -9.03
C ILE A 9 -2.43 -3.78 -7.69
N PHE A 10 -2.13 -5.05 -7.69
CA PHE A 10 -2.27 -5.95 -6.56
C PHE A 10 -0.98 -6.73 -6.41
N LEU A 11 -0.27 -6.52 -5.31
CA LEU A 11 0.99 -7.19 -5.03
C LEU A 11 0.85 -8.05 -3.79
N VAL A 12 1.54 -9.19 -3.79
CA VAL A 12 1.61 -10.06 -2.63
C VAL A 12 3.06 -10.22 -2.22
N TYR A 13 3.28 -10.50 -0.95
CA TYR A 13 4.59 -10.84 -0.41
C TYR A 13 4.56 -12.31 -0.01
N GLU A 14 5.47 -13.08 -0.59
CA GLU A 14 5.58 -14.50 -0.30
C GLU A 14 6.79 -14.77 0.59
N ALA A 15 6.58 -15.56 1.63
CA ALA A 15 7.63 -16.05 2.51
C ALA A 15 7.22 -17.41 3.05
N ASP A 16 8.17 -18.31 3.23
CA ASP A 16 7.91 -19.64 3.78
C ASP A 16 6.85 -20.41 2.96
N ASN A 17 6.90 -20.24 1.64
CA ASN A 17 6.00 -20.89 0.68
C ASN A 17 4.54 -20.50 0.84
N LYS A 18 4.27 -19.30 1.38
CA LYS A 18 2.91 -18.82 1.53
C LYS A 18 2.85 -17.31 1.35
N VAL A 19 1.65 -16.80 1.09
CA VAL A 19 1.41 -15.36 1.04
C VAL A 19 1.26 -14.84 2.46
N VAL A 20 2.10 -13.90 2.85
CA VAL A 20 2.11 -13.35 4.20
C VAL A 20 1.71 -11.89 4.26
N GLY A 21 1.55 -11.25 3.11
CA GLY A 21 1.09 -9.86 3.05
C GLY A 21 0.61 -9.52 1.67
N CYS A 22 -0.17 -8.46 1.56
CA CYS A 22 -0.65 -7.95 0.28
C CYS A 22 -0.89 -6.45 0.34
N VAL A 23 -0.85 -5.82 -0.83
CA VAL A 23 -1.21 -4.42 -0.98
C VAL A 23 -2.00 -4.26 -2.27
N ARG A 24 -3.04 -3.44 -2.23
CA ARG A 24 -3.90 -3.18 -3.38
C ARG A 24 -4.02 -1.68 -3.58
N GLY A 25 -3.92 -1.26 -4.83
CA GLY A 25 -4.10 0.12 -5.18
C GLY A 25 -4.74 0.28 -6.55
N THR A 26 -5.10 1.51 -6.87
CA THR A 26 -5.68 1.86 -8.17
C THR A 26 -5.02 3.10 -8.72
N TYR A 27 -5.00 3.22 -10.05
CA TYR A 27 -4.51 4.40 -10.74
C TYR A 27 -5.38 4.62 -11.97
N ASP A 28 -6.00 5.78 -12.05
CA ASP A 28 -6.93 6.11 -13.13
C ASP A 28 -6.32 7.03 -14.18
N GLY A 29 -5.01 7.21 -14.16
CA GLY A 29 -4.32 8.15 -15.05
C GLY A 29 -4.12 9.52 -14.42
N SER A 30 -4.79 9.80 -13.31
CA SER A 30 -4.72 11.08 -12.63
C SER A 30 -4.36 10.92 -11.16
N ARG A 31 -5.00 9.99 -10.49
CA ARG A 31 -4.82 9.78 -9.05
C ARG A 31 -4.44 8.33 -8.76
N ALA A 32 -3.36 8.15 -8.01
CA ALA A 32 -2.95 6.85 -7.51
C ALA A 32 -3.31 6.75 -6.03
N MET A 33 -3.87 5.62 -5.62
CA MET A 33 -4.28 5.43 -4.23
C MET A 33 -4.06 3.99 -3.79
N ILE A 34 -3.51 3.85 -2.59
CA ILE A 34 -3.39 2.55 -1.93
C ILE A 34 -4.65 2.37 -1.08
N HIS A 35 -5.41 1.30 -1.35
CA HIS A 35 -6.67 1.04 -0.68
C HIS A 35 -6.54 0.06 0.47
N GLN A 36 -5.57 -0.83 0.41
CA GLN A 36 -5.45 -1.89 1.39
C GLN A 36 -4.01 -2.34 1.50
N LEU A 37 -3.55 -2.50 2.72
CA LEU A 37 -2.27 -3.11 3.04
C LEU A 37 -2.52 -4.05 4.21
N SER A 38 -2.16 -5.32 4.06
CA SER A 38 -2.36 -6.33 5.10
C SER A 38 -1.10 -7.18 5.23
N VAL A 39 -0.70 -7.45 6.45
CA VAL A 39 0.42 -8.35 6.77
C VAL A 39 0.00 -9.24 7.91
N LEU A 40 0.26 -10.55 7.79
CA LEU A 40 -0.04 -11.49 8.86
C LEU A 40 0.67 -11.07 10.16
N PRO A 41 0.02 -11.21 11.32
CA PRO A 41 0.61 -10.75 12.58
C PRO A 41 2.01 -11.28 12.86
N SER A 42 2.27 -12.54 12.54
CA SER A 42 3.59 -13.14 12.77
C SER A 42 4.69 -12.59 11.84
N TYR A 43 4.31 -11.87 10.82
CA TYR A 43 5.25 -11.28 9.85
C TYR A 43 5.29 -9.76 9.93
N GLN A 44 4.56 -9.15 10.85
CA GLN A 44 4.62 -7.71 11.07
C GLN A 44 5.96 -7.34 11.70
N ARG A 45 6.39 -6.08 11.49
CA ARG A 45 7.66 -5.54 11.99
C ARG A 45 8.90 -6.25 11.42
N LYS A 46 8.74 -6.94 10.30
CA LYS A 46 9.86 -7.62 9.60
C LYS A 46 10.14 -7.01 8.23
N GLY A 47 9.57 -5.83 7.95
CA GLY A 47 9.82 -5.14 6.69
C GLY A 47 8.90 -5.56 5.55
N VAL A 48 7.95 -6.46 5.76
CA VAL A 48 7.03 -6.91 4.71
C VAL A 48 6.16 -5.77 4.21
N GLY A 49 5.53 -5.03 5.13
CA GLY A 49 4.68 -3.89 4.76
C GLY A 49 5.48 -2.80 4.05
N THR A 50 6.67 -2.51 4.53
CA THR A 50 7.55 -1.52 3.90
C THR A 50 7.91 -1.93 2.48
N ALA A 51 8.25 -3.20 2.27
CA ALA A 51 8.59 -3.69 0.93
C ALA A 51 7.40 -3.58 -0.02
N LEU A 52 6.21 -3.94 0.44
CA LEU A 52 5.00 -3.85 -0.37
C LEU A 52 4.68 -2.41 -0.75
N VAL A 53 4.75 -1.47 0.20
CA VAL A 53 4.47 -0.06 -0.08
C VAL A 53 5.49 0.50 -1.06
N ARG A 54 6.77 0.23 -0.84
CA ARG A 54 7.81 0.74 -1.75
C ARG A 54 7.63 0.22 -3.16
N GLU A 55 7.27 -1.04 -3.31
CA GLU A 55 7.09 -1.61 -4.64
C GLU A 55 5.85 -1.04 -5.34
N ILE A 56 4.73 -0.87 -4.63
CA ILE A 56 3.53 -0.32 -5.27
C ILE A 56 3.72 1.15 -5.64
N VAL A 57 4.41 1.92 -4.80
CA VAL A 57 4.73 3.31 -5.12
C VAL A 57 5.60 3.39 -6.37
N LYS A 58 6.61 2.52 -6.48
CA LYS A 58 7.46 2.46 -7.66
C LYS A 58 6.63 2.17 -8.91
N ARG A 59 5.70 1.23 -8.83
CA ARG A 59 4.85 0.89 -9.98
C ARG A 59 3.93 2.03 -10.39
N PHE A 60 3.41 2.79 -9.42
CA PHE A 60 2.64 4.00 -9.74
C PHE A 60 3.51 5.03 -10.44
N HIS A 61 4.73 5.26 -9.95
CA HIS A 61 5.65 6.19 -10.59
C HIS A 61 6.00 5.76 -12.02
N ASP A 62 6.21 4.47 -12.22
CA ASP A 62 6.52 3.94 -13.55
C ASP A 62 5.36 4.15 -14.53
N ARG A 63 4.15 4.31 -14.03
CA ARG A 63 2.96 4.62 -14.84
C ARG A 63 2.70 6.12 -14.97
N GLY A 64 3.54 6.95 -14.40
CA GLY A 64 3.43 8.40 -14.51
C GLY A 64 2.66 9.09 -13.41
N ALA A 65 2.32 8.40 -12.33
CA ALA A 65 1.62 9.02 -11.22
C ALA A 65 2.51 10.03 -10.51
N PRO A 66 2.10 11.31 -10.37
CA PRO A 66 2.94 12.30 -9.71
C PRO A 66 2.97 12.15 -8.18
N THR A 67 1.89 11.67 -7.60
CA THR A 67 1.79 11.43 -6.16
C THR A 67 1.00 10.17 -5.89
N VAL A 68 1.15 9.64 -4.69
CA VAL A 68 0.40 8.46 -4.25
C VAL A 68 -0.25 8.77 -2.92
N SER A 69 -1.55 8.54 -2.81
CA SER A 69 -2.31 8.69 -1.57
C SER A 69 -2.60 7.33 -0.97
N ALA A 70 -2.90 7.30 0.32
CA ALA A 70 -3.27 6.07 1.00
C ALA A 70 -4.42 6.32 1.97
N GLU A 71 -5.35 5.37 2.03
CA GLU A 71 -6.37 5.36 3.07
C GLU A 71 -5.80 4.61 4.27
N VAL A 72 -5.74 5.27 5.42
CA VAL A 72 -5.08 4.70 6.58
C VAL A 72 -5.95 4.83 7.82
N ALA A 73 -5.86 3.85 8.70
CA ALA A 73 -6.44 3.95 10.02
C ALA A 73 -5.52 4.81 10.91
N SER A 74 -6.11 5.55 11.84
CA SER A 74 -5.33 6.46 12.68
C SER A 74 -4.24 5.74 13.47
N GLU A 75 -4.46 4.50 13.88
CA GLU A 75 -3.47 3.73 14.63
C GLU A 75 -2.27 3.30 13.80
N SER A 76 -2.33 3.44 12.48
CA SER A 76 -1.21 3.06 11.60
C SER A 76 -0.44 4.26 11.06
N LEU A 77 -0.72 5.47 11.52
CA LEU A 77 -0.05 6.68 11.03
C LEU A 77 1.47 6.62 11.19
N ALA A 78 1.96 6.05 12.29
CA ALA A 78 3.41 5.95 12.51
C ALA A 78 4.10 5.13 11.41
N PHE A 79 3.49 4.03 11.00
CA PHE A 79 4.01 3.22 9.91
C PHE A 79 4.07 4.04 8.61
N TRP A 80 2.98 4.74 8.28
CA TRP A 80 2.92 5.49 7.02
C TRP A 80 3.91 6.64 6.99
N HIS A 81 4.11 7.33 8.12
CA HIS A 81 5.17 8.35 8.21
C HIS A 81 6.55 7.73 7.98
N LYS A 82 6.78 6.56 8.56
CA LYS A 82 8.08 5.88 8.40
C LYS A 82 8.39 5.55 6.95
N VAL A 83 7.39 5.22 6.15
CA VAL A 83 7.59 4.89 4.74
C VAL A 83 7.46 6.10 3.81
N GLY A 84 7.37 7.31 4.37
CA GLY A 84 7.45 8.54 3.59
C GLY A 84 6.15 9.25 3.31
N PHE A 85 5.05 8.84 3.93
CA PHE A 85 3.75 9.49 3.74
C PHE A 85 3.53 10.58 4.78
N THR A 86 2.85 11.64 4.37
CA THR A 86 2.52 12.76 5.23
C THR A 86 1.01 12.96 5.22
N LYS A 87 0.44 13.22 6.39
CA LYS A 87 -0.99 13.51 6.48
C LYS A 87 -1.27 14.88 5.88
N THR A 88 -2.10 14.94 4.84
CA THR A 88 -2.34 16.18 4.11
C THR A 88 -3.78 16.62 4.08
N GLY A 89 -4.72 15.87 4.64
CA GLY A 89 -6.10 16.25 4.49
C GLY A 89 -7.04 15.61 5.48
N VAL A 90 -8.30 15.95 5.34
CA VAL A 90 -9.39 15.41 6.14
C VAL A 90 -10.31 14.65 5.21
N PHE A 91 -10.61 13.40 5.55
CA PHE A 91 -11.61 12.63 4.84
C PHE A 91 -12.98 12.88 5.44
N ILE A 92 -13.95 13.07 4.57
CA ILE A 92 -15.34 13.16 4.97
C ILE A 92 -16.05 11.96 4.34
N VAL A 93 -16.67 11.15 5.16
CA VAL A 93 -17.40 9.99 4.70
C VAL A 93 -18.88 10.23 4.89
N GLY A 94 -19.65 10.11 3.83
CA GLY A 94 -21.09 10.16 3.92
C GLY A 94 -21.65 8.80 4.30
N ASP A 95 -22.61 8.81 5.19
CA ASP A 95 -23.24 7.60 5.65
C ASP A 95 -24.74 7.72 5.38
N TRP A 96 -25.12 7.35 4.16
CA TRP A 96 -26.54 7.42 3.77
C TRP A 96 -26.99 6.18 3.03
#